data_e79c66f40be8d7b9a81032e8a36c5207
#
_entry.id   e79c66f40be8d7b9a81032e8a36c5207
#
_cell.length_a   1.000
_cell.length_b   1.000
_cell.length_c   1.000
_cell.angle_alpha   90.00
_cell.angle_beta   90.00
_cell.angle_gamma   90.00
#
_symmetry.space_group_name_H-M   'P 1'
#
loop_
_entity.id
_entity.type
_entity.pdbx_description
1 polymer ?
#
loop_
_entity_poly.entity_id
_entity_poly.type
_entity_poly.pdbx_seq_one_letter_code
_entity_poly.pdbx_strand_id
1 'polypeptide(L)'
;MKIDLIAGARPNFMKIAPIIEAIEKASKEGKVISYRLVHTGQHYDKKMSGSFFEELGIPDPDINLGSGSGTQAEQTANIMLRYEKVLMEERPDLVLVVGDVTSTMACSITAKKLNNIKVAHVEGGIRSGDLTMPEEINRMVTDAITDYFFTTSETANENLIRTGVSNERIFFVGNRSEE
;
A
#
# COMPACT_ATOMS: atom_id res chain seq x y z
N MET A 1 -10.85 -12.38 -7.36
CA MET A 1 -10.51 -11.07 -6.79
C MET A 1 -9.09 -10.71 -7.23
N LYS A 2 -8.93 -9.57 -7.88
CA LYS A 2 -7.63 -9.04 -8.31
C LYS A 2 -7.20 -7.90 -7.39
N ILE A 3 -5.97 -7.97 -6.88
CA ILE A 3 -5.42 -7.00 -5.91
C ILE A 3 -4.20 -6.30 -6.52
N ASP A 4 -4.18 -4.96 -6.51
CA ASP A 4 -2.96 -4.20 -6.73
C ASP A 4 -2.21 -4.03 -5.40
N LEU A 5 -0.98 -4.55 -5.32
CA LEU A 5 -0.08 -4.37 -4.18
C LEU A 5 0.86 -3.21 -4.48
N ILE A 6 0.75 -2.13 -3.71
CA ILE A 6 1.52 -0.91 -3.95
C ILE A 6 2.78 -0.88 -3.10
N ALA A 7 3.93 -0.73 -3.75
CA ALA A 7 5.22 -0.56 -3.10
C ALA A 7 5.93 0.70 -3.60
N GLY A 8 6.32 1.59 -2.70
CA GLY A 8 7.02 2.84 -3.01
C GLY A 8 8.47 2.85 -2.58
N ALA A 9 8.77 2.21 -1.47
CA ALA A 9 10.08 2.21 -0.84
C ALA A 9 10.46 0.80 -0.37
N ARG A 10 11.77 0.59 -0.15
CA ARG A 10 12.31 -0.72 0.27
C ARG A 10 11.58 -1.35 1.47
N PRO A 11 11.23 -0.62 2.54
CA PRO A 11 10.48 -1.21 3.65
C PRO A 11 9.10 -1.75 3.28
N ASN A 12 8.46 -1.19 2.25
CA ASN A 12 7.16 -1.71 1.81
C ASN A 12 7.27 -3.12 1.24
N PHE A 13 8.32 -3.43 0.47
CA PHE A 13 8.51 -4.76 -0.11
C PHE A 13 8.68 -5.84 0.96
N MET A 14 9.39 -5.53 2.05
CA MET A 14 9.55 -6.46 3.18
C MET A 14 8.20 -6.82 3.83
N LYS A 15 7.28 -5.86 3.88
CA LYS A 15 5.93 -6.05 4.44
C LYS A 15 4.97 -6.71 3.44
N ILE A 16 5.19 -6.50 2.15
CA ILE A 16 4.39 -7.08 1.06
C ILE A 16 4.78 -8.54 0.80
N ALA A 17 6.04 -8.93 0.98
CA ALA A 17 6.51 -10.29 0.73
C ALA A 17 5.65 -11.39 1.38
N PRO A 18 5.34 -11.36 2.69
CA PRO A 18 4.47 -12.36 3.31
C PRO A 18 3.02 -12.30 2.81
N ILE A 19 2.56 -11.14 2.32
CA ILE A 19 1.23 -10.99 1.74
C ILE A 19 1.18 -11.70 0.37
N ILE A 20 2.22 -11.54 -0.45
CA ILE A 20 2.36 -12.25 -1.72
C ILE A 20 2.33 -13.77 -1.48
N GLU A 21 3.15 -14.26 -0.55
CA GLU A 21 3.20 -15.67 -0.19
C GLU A 21 1.81 -16.21 0.22
N ALA A 22 1.08 -15.45 1.04
CA ALA A 22 -0.26 -15.82 1.47
C ALA A 22 -1.27 -15.86 0.31
N ILE A 23 -1.20 -14.90 -0.62
CA ILE A 23 -2.06 -14.86 -1.81
C ILE A 23 -1.76 -16.05 -2.73
N GLU A 24 -0.48 -16.34 -2.99
CA GLU A 24 -0.07 -17.47 -3.82
C GLU A 24 -0.49 -18.81 -3.22
N LYS A 25 -0.34 -18.96 -1.90
CA LYS A 25 -0.82 -20.15 -1.18
C LYS A 25 -2.34 -20.31 -1.32
N ALA A 26 -3.09 -19.23 -1.09
CA ALA A 26 -4.55 -19.25 -1.23
C ALA A 26 -5.00 -19.59 -2.66
N SER A 27 -4.28 -19.08 -3.67
CA SER A 27 -4.53 -19.40 -5.08
C SER A 27 -4.27 -20.88 -5.38
N LYS A 28 -3.18 -21.46 -4.86
CA LYS A 28 -2.87 -22.91 -4.98
C LYS A 28 -3.90 -23.78 -4.30
N GLU A 29 -4.55 -23.30 -3.25
CA GLU A 29 -5.65 -23.96 -2.54
C GLU A 29 -7.01 -23.81 -3.26
N GLY A 30 -7.04 -23.22 -4.45
CA GLY A 30 -8.23 -23.10 -5.30
C GLY A 30 -9.06 -21.84 -5.06
N LYS A 31 -8.58 -20.87 -4.28
CA LYS A 31 -9.25 -19.57 -4.15
C LYS A 31 -9.01 -18.74 -5.41
N VAL A 32 -10.07 -18.09 -5.91
CA VAL A 32 -9.99 -17.19 -7.07
C VAL A 32 -9.45 -15.82 -6.62
N ILE A 33 -8.14 -15.76 -6.39
CA ILE A 33 -7.41 -14.57 -5.96
C ILE A 33 -6.12 -14.45 -6.76
N SER A 34 -5.79 -13.23 -7.18
CA SER A 34 -4.55 -12.88 -7.87
C SER A 34 -4.09 -11.50 -7.45
N TYR A 35 -2.83 -11.21 -7.68
CA TYR A 35 -2.27 -9.87 -7.42
C TYR A 35 -1.50 -9.34 -8.63
N ARG A 36 -1.25 -8.05 -8.60
CA ARG A 36 -0.35 -7.33 -9.46
C ARG A 36 0.52 -6.44 -8.58
N LEU A 37 1.85 -6.63 -8.62
CA LEU A 37 2.80 -5.84 -7.84
C LEU A 37 3.14 -4.56 -8.61
N VAL A 38 2.77 -3.42 -8.04
CA VAL A 38 2.99 -2.08 -8.61
C VAL A 38 4.07 -1.35 -7.81
N HIS A 39 5.22 -1.14 -8.42
CA HIS A 39 6.29 -0.30 -7.88
C HIS A 39 6.14 1.13 -8.36
N THR A 40 6.09 2.10 -7.45
CA THR A 40 5.91 3.51 -7.84
C THR A 40 7.17 4.18 -8.34
N GLY A 41 8.34 3.62 -8.05
CA GLY A 41 9.62 4.08 -8.62
C GLY A 41 10.23 5.31 -7.92
N GLN A 42 9.87 5.57 -6.65
CA GLN A 42 10.44 6.69 -5.88
C GLN A 42 11.96 6.57 -5.65
N HIS A 43 12.49 5.34 -5.54
CA HIS A 43 13.90 5.04 -5.28
C HIS A 43 14.34 3.84 -6.13
N TYR A 44 14.21 3.97 -7.45
CA TYR A 44 14.59 2.90 -8.36
C TYR A 44 16.06 3.04 -8.77
N ASP A 45 16.96 2.33 -8.07
CA ASP A 45 18.29 2.02 -8.58
C ASP A 45 18.25 0.63 -9.26
N LYS A 46 18.41 0.61 -10.57
CA LYS A 46 18.43 -0.63 -11.38
C LYS A 46 19.45 -1.68 -10.88
N LYS A 47 20.50 -1.25 -10.17
CA LYS A 47 21.53 -2.14 -9.63
C LYS A 47 21.14 -2.80 -8.31
N MET A 48 20.16 -2.23 -7.57
CA MET A 48 19.70 -2.77 -6.29
C MET A 48 18.45 -3.65 -6.39
N SER A 49 17.71 -3.61 -7.52
CA SER A 49 16.39 -4.22 -7.60
C SER A 49 16.40 -5.75 -7.74
N GLY A 50 17.23 -6.32 -8.59
CA GLY A 50 17.20 -7.77 -8.84
C GLY A 50 17.59 -8.61 -7.63
N SER A 51 18.77 -8.37 -7.04
CA SER A 51 19.23 -9.12 -5.87
C SER A 51 18.32 -8.93 -4.63
N PHE A 52 17.73 -7.74 -4.46
CA PHE A 52 16.84 -7.45 -3.36
C PHE A 52 15.51 -8.23 -3.44
N PHE A 53 14.91 -8.33 -4.62
CA PHE A 53 13.68 -9.12 -4.80
C PHE A 53 13.97 -10.63 -4.67
N GLU A 54 15.12 -11.09 -5.16
CA GLU A 54 15.58 -12.48 -4.95
C GLU A 54 15.78 -12.80 -3.46
N GLU A 55 16.42 -11.92 -2.69
CA GLU A 55 16.62 -12.07 -1.25
C GLU A 55 15.29 -12.14 -0.47
N LEU A 56 14.27 -11.39 -0.90
CA LEU A 56 12.93 -11.41 -0.31
C LEU A 56 12.05 -12.57 -0.83
N GLY A 57 12.50 -13.29 -1.86
CA GLY A 57 11.72 -14.35 -2.48
C GLY A 57 10.43 -13.86 -3.17
N ILE A 58 10.42 -12.62 -3.63
CA ILE A 58 9.28 -12.02 -4.33
C ILE A 58 9.63 -11.80 -5.82
N PRO A 59 8.62 -11.85 -6.71
CA PRO A 59 8.84 -11.59 -8.13
C PRO A 59 9.19 -10.12 -8.39
N ASP A 60 9.76 -9.86 -9.56
CA ASP A 60 9.88 -8.50 -10.07
C ASP A 60 8.49 -7.84 -10.15
N PRO A 61 8.41 -6.52 -9.93
CA PRO A 61 7.13 -5.80 -10.09
C PRO A 61 6.54 -5.97 -11.49
N ASP A 62 5.24 -6.29 -11.55
CA ASP A 62 4.50 -6.35 -12.81
C ASP A 62 4.45 -4.99 -13.50
N ILE A 63 4.41 -3.92 -12.70
CA ILE A 63 4.38 -2.54 -13.19
C ILE A 63 5.37 -1.69 -12.39
N ASN A 64 6.15 -0.89 -13.11
CA ASN A 64 6.97 0.17 -12.55
C ASN A 64 6.48 1.51 -13.08
N LEU A 65 5.94 2.34 -12.21
CA LEU A 65 5.42 3.66 -12.58
C LEU A 65 6.55 4.65 -12.93
N GLY A 66 7.78 4.44 -12.42
CA GLY A 66 8.91 5.31 -12.69
C GLY A 66 8.65 6.77 -12.29
N SER A 67 8.00 7.02 -11.16
CA SER A 67 7.62 8.37 -10.74
C SER A 67 8.81 9.29 -10.43
N GLY A 68 9.99 8.68 -10.20
CA GLY A 68 11.23 9.42 -9.99
C GLY A 68 11.30 10.13 -8.64
N SER A 69 12.29 11.02 -8.55
CA SER A 69 12.49 11.94 -7.42
C SER A 69 11.91 13.32 -7.73
N GLY A 70 11.78 14.17 -6.72
CA GLY A 70 11.27 15.55 -6.86
C GLY A 70 10.76 16.07 -5.52
N THR A 71 10.10 17.21 -5.54
CA THR A 71 9.40 17.74 -4.37
C THR A 71 8.25 16.81 -3.96
N GLN A 72 7.72 16.95 -2.76
CA GLN A 72 6.56 16.18 -2.28
C GLN A 72 5.37 16.30 -3.24
N ALA A 73 5.12 17.50 -3.76
CA ALA A 73 4.04 17.74 -4.71
C ALA A 73 4.28 17.05 -6.06
N GLU A 74 5.49 17.16 -6.61
CA GLU A 74 5.85 16.52 -7.88
C GLU A 74 5.77 14.99 -7.78
N GLN A 75 6.30 14.41 -6.70
CA GLN A 75 6.22 12.96 -6.48
C GLN A 75 4.76 12.49 -6.37
N THR A 76 3.94 13.19 -5.55
CA THR A 76 2.53 12.87 -5.40
C THR A 76 1.79 12.93 -6.73
N ALA A 77 1.96 14.03 -7.48
CA ALA A 77 1.32 14.23 -8.77
C ALA A 77 1.75 13.17 -9.80
N ASN A 78 3.05 12.89 -9.89
CA ASN A 78 3.59 11.90 -10.84
C ASN A 78 3.06 10.49 -10.55
N ILE A 79 2.99 10.08 -9.28
CA ILE A 79 2.41 8.80 -8.91
C ILE A 79 0.94 8.74 -9.31
N MET A 80 0.15 9.75 -8.96
CA MET A 80 -1.27 9.80 -9.29
C MET A 80 -1.52 9.72 -10.79
N LEU A 81 -0.85 10.54 -11.60
CA LEU A 81 -1.01 10.58 -13.05
C LEU A 81 -0.63 9.26 -13.74
N ARG A 82 0.40 8.59 -13.25
CA ARG A 82 0.88 7.33 -13.82
C ARG A 82 0.03 6.15 -13.36
N TYR A 83 -0.37 6.11 -12.10
CA TYR A 83 -1.21 5.04 -11.58
C TYR A 83 -2.64 5.11 -12.13
N GLU A 84 -3.19 6.30 -12.37
CA GLU A 84 -4.48 6.47 -13.04
C GLU A 84 -4.53 5.74 -14.39
N LYS A 85 -3.48 5.87 -15.21
CA LYS A 85 -3.39 5.15 -16.50
C LYS A 85 -3.47 3.64 -16.32
N VAL A 86 -2.74 3.11 -15.33
CA VAL A 86 -2.78 1.68 -15.01
C VAL A 86 -4.19 1.22 -14.61
N LEU A 87 -4.87 2.00 -13.78
CA LEU A 87 -6.24 1.69 -13.35
C LEU A 87 -7.26 1.79 -14.48
N MET A 88 -7.03 2.67 -15.46
CA MET A 88 -7.89 2.79 -16.64
C MET A 88 -7.70 1.63 -17.63
N GLU A 89 -6.48 1.09 -17.76
CA GLU A 89 -6.20 -0.06 -18.60
C GLU A 89 -6.75 -1.36 -18.00
N GLU A 90 -6.54 -1.55 -16.72
CA GLU A 90 -7.00 -2.75 -16.01
C GLU A 90 -7.32 -2.46 -14.55
N ARG A 91 -8.59 -2.45 -14.23
CA ARG A 91 -9.12 -2.14 -12.90
C ARG A 91 -8.97 -3.34 -11.95
N PRO A 92 -8.34 -3.18 -10.75
CA PRO A 92 -8.38 -4.18 -9.69
C PRO A 92 -9.71 -4.10 -8.90
N ASP A 93 -10.00 -5.15 -8.14
CA ASP A 93 -11.08 -5.16 -7.15
C ASP A 93 -10.67 -4.41 -5.88
N LEU A 94 -9.38 -4.48 -5.54
CA LEU A 94 -8.81 -3.93 -4.31
C LEU A 94 -7.42 -3.35 -4.59
N VAL A 95 -7.13 -2.20 -4.00
CA VAL A 95 -5.78 -1.64 -3.91
C VAL A 95 -5.29 -1.78 -2.47
N LEU A 96 -4.20 -2.50 -2.27
CA LEU A 96 -3.57 -2.67 -0.96
C LEU A 96 -2.33 -1.79 -0.87
N VAL A 97 -2.33 -0.91 0.11
CA VAL A 97 -1.22 0.01 0.40
C VAL A 97 -0.62 -0.30 1.77
N VAL A 98 0.66 0.03 1.96
CA VAL A 98 1.41 -0.31 3.17
C VAL A 98 2.14 0.91 3.72
N GLY A 99 1.99 1.17 5.02
CA GLY A 99 2.72 2.21 5.73
C GLY A 99 2.28 3.62 5.36
N ASP A 100 3.23 4.54 5.26
CA ASP A 100 2.99 6.00 5.28
C ASP A 100 3.76 6.80 4.23
N VAL A 101 4.30 6.14 3.23
CA VAL A 101 5.03 6.81 2.15
C VAL A 101 4.07 7.54 1.20
N THR A 102 4.59 8.46 0.40
CA THR A 102 3.80 9.22 -0.58
C THR A 102 2.98 8.32 -1.51
N SER A 103 3.53 7.16 -1.89
CA SER A 103 2.84 6.16 -2.72
C SER A 103 1.56 5.63 -2.07
N THR A 104 1.57 5.43 -0.75
CA THR A 104 0.41 4.98 0.03
C THR A 104 -0.76 5.93 -0.14
N MET A 105 -0.53 7.21 0.07
CA MET A 105 -1.54 8.26 -0.07
C MET A 105 -1.97 8.45 -1.54
N ALA A 106 -1.01 8.65 -2.43
CA ALA A 106 -1.28 9.00 -3.83
C ALA A 106 -2.08 7.89 -4.56
N CYS A 107 -1.70 6.62 -4.40
CA CYS A 107 -2.42 5.50 -5.00
C CYS A 107 -3.81 5.31 -4.40
N SER A 108 -3.97 5.53 -3.09
CA SER A 108 -5.28 5.45 -2.42
C SER A 108 -6.25 6.52 -2.94
N ILE A 109 -5.81 7.77 -3.04
CA ILE A 109 -6.63 8.86 -3.60
C ILE A 109 -7.03 8.53 -5.04
N THR A 110 -6.08 8.11 -5.88
CA THR A 110 -6.34 7.79 -7.28
C THR A 110 -7.38 6.67 -7.40
N ALA A 111 -7.22 5.59 -6.64
CA ALA A 111 -8.18 4.47 -6.62
C ALA A 111 -9.59 4.91 -6.20
N LYS A 112 -9.70 5.70 -5.14
CA LYS A 112 -11.00 6.16 -4.64
C LYS A 112 -11.69 7.12 -5.60
N LYS A 113 -10.95 8.00 -6.26
CA LYS A 113 -11.50 8.95 -7.23
C LYS A 113 -11.88 8.29 -8.54
N LEU A 114 -11.29 7.15 -8.88
CA LEU A 114 -11.61 6.39 -10.09
C LEU A 114 -12.64 5.29 -9.79
N ASN A 115 -13.93 5.67 -9.76
CA ASN A 115 -15.07 4.77 -9.53
C ASN A 115 -15.04 4.02 -8.19
N ASN A 116 -14.49 4.63 -7.15
CA ASN A 116 -14.51 4.12 -5.79
C ASN A 116 -13.96 2.67 -5.67
N ILE A 117 -12.78 2.43 -6.24
CA ILE A 117 -12.05 1.17 -6.04
C ILE A 117 -11.77 1.00 -4.55
N LYS A 118 -11.96 -0.20 -4.02
CA LYS A 118 -11.72 -0.46 -2.60
C LYS A 118 -10.25 -0.33 -2.24
N VAL A 119 -9.97 0.20 -1.06
CA VAL A 119 -8.61 0.38 -0.52
C VAL A 119 -8.47 -0.37 0.80
N ALA A 120 -7.40 -1.16 0.90
CA ALA A 120 -6.95 -1.78 2.14
C ALA A 120 -5.62 -1.14 2.58
N HIS A 121 -5.51 -0.76 3.84
CA HIS A 121 -4.32 -0.14 4.40
C HIS A 121 -3.68 -1.03 5.47
N VAL A 122 -2.49 -1.52 5.20
CA VAL A 122 -1.65 -2.26 6.14
C VAL A 122 -0.83 -1.25 6.96
N GLU A 123 -0.84 -1.40 8.27
CA GLU A 123 -0.34 -0.44 9.25
C GLU A 123 -1.22 0.84 9.36
N GLY A 124 -2.51 0.71 9.05
CA GLY A 124 -3.46 1.80 9.26
C GLY A 124 -3.64 2.17 10.73
N GLY A 125 -4.04 3.41 10.99
CA GLY A 125 -4.34 3.92 12.34
C GLY A 125 -3.15 4.40 13.16
N ILE A 126 -1.91 4.25 12.68
CA ILE A 126 -0.72 4.78 13.36
C ILE A 126 -0.75 6.31 13.30
N ARG A 127 -0.42 6.96 14.43
CA ARG A 127 -0.35 8.42 14.56
C ARG A 127 0.90 8.83 15.35
N SER A 128 1.61 9.84 14.85
CA SER A 128 2.67 10.53 15.58
C SER A 128 2.17 11.78 16.30
N GLY A 129 1.09 12.38 15.79
CA GLY A 129 0.56 13.66 16.27
C GLY A 129 1.37 14.88 15.78
N ASP A 130 2.40 14.66 14.97
CA ASP A 130 3.28 15.71 14.44
C ASP A 130 2.95 16.02 12.98
N LEU A 131 2.15 17.04 12.75
CA LEU A 131 1.74 17.50 11.41
C LEU A 131 2.88 18.12 10.59
N THR A 132 4.06 18.31 11.16
CA THR A 132 5.23 18.76 10.39
C THR A 132 5.86 17.61 9.60
N MET A 133 5.51 16.38 9.91
CA MET A 133 5.95 15.19 9.21
C MET A 133 5.04 14.91 7.99
N PRO A 134 5.59 14.84 6.77
CA PRO A 134 4.82 14.45 5.58
C PRO A 134 4.14 13.08 5.73
N GLU A 135 4.77 12.16 6.43
CA GLU A 135 4.25 10.81 6.70
C GLU A 135 2.96 10.85 7.53
N GLU A 136 2.84 11.77 8.49
CA GLU A 136 1.62 11.91 9.28
C GLU A 136 0.44 12.38 8.42
N ILE A 137 0.70 13.31 7.51
CA ILE A 137 -0.30 13.74 6.52
C ILE A 137 -0.72 12.56 5.64
N ASN A 138 0.25 11.77 5.15
CA ASN A 138 -0.03 10.59 4.33
C ASN A 138 -0.91 9.58 5.08
N ARG A 139 -0.63 9.29 6.36
CA ARG A 139 -1.44 8.39 7.20
C ARG A 139 -2.88 8.89 7.34
N MET A 140 -3.03 10.15 7.75
CA MET A 140 -4.35 10.74 7.98
C MET A 140 -5.22 10.74 6.72
N VAL A 141 -4.67 11.16 5.59
CA VAL A 141 -5.40 11.19 4.31
C VAL A 141 -5.75 9.78 3.86
N THR A 142 -4.81 8.84 3.93
CA THR A 142 -5.04 7.45 3.54
C THR A 142 -6.14 6.83 4.39
N ASP A 143 -6.04 6.94 5.73
CA ASP A 143 -7.01 6.36 6.63
C ASP A 143 -8.41 6.94 6.45
N ALA A 144 -8.52 8.24 6.12
CA ALA A 144 -9.82 8.89 5.90
C ALA A 144 -10.62 8.28 4.73
N ILE A 145 -9.95 7.65 3.77
CA ILE A 145 -10.57 7.10 2.56
C ILE A 145 -10.45 5.58 2.41
N THR A 146 -9.80 4.90 3.37
CA THR A 146 -9.59 3.46 3.38
C THR A 146 -10.87 2.70 3.71
N ASP A 147 -11.10 1.56 3.06
CA ASP A 147 -12.24 0.66 3.32
C ASP A 147 -11.90 -0.40 4.39
N TYR A 148 -10.68 -0.97 4.37
CA TYR A 148 -10.26 -2.06 5.25
C TYR A 148 -8.90 -1.75 5.88
N PHE A 149 -8.77 -1.93 7.18
CA PHE A 149 -7.55 -1.62 7.93
C PHE A 149 -6.95 -2.90 8.50
N PHE A 150 -5.68 -3.12 8.24
CA PHE A 150 -4.88 -4.16 8.89
C PHE A 150 -3.94 -3.47 9.87
N THR A 151 -4.24 -3.62 11.16
CA THR A 151 -3.56 -2.86 12.23
C THR A 151 -2.54 -3.73 12.97
N THR A 152 -1.51 -3.07 13.52
CA THR A 152 -0.38 -3.72 14.18
C THR A 152 -0.32 -3.43 15.69
N SER A 153 -1.18 -2.54 16.21
CA SER A 153 -1.26 -2.21 17.64
C SER A 153 -2.67 -1.86 18.05
N GLU A 154 -3.01 -2.06 19.34
CA GLU A 154 -4.28 -1.65 19.91
C GLU A 154 -4.49 -0.13 19.87
N THR A 155 -3.42 0.65 20.04
CA THR A 155 -3.46 2.11 19.89
C THR A 155 -3.90 2.53 18.48
N ALA A 156 -3.47 1.81 17.44
CA ALA A 156 -3.93 2.06 16.08
C ALA A 156 -5.43 1.81 15.92
N ASN A 157 -5.96 0.73 16.52
CA ASN A 157 -7.40 0.44 16.55
C ASN A 157 -8.18 1.59 17.21
N GLU A 158 -7.73 2.03 18.39
CA GLU A 158 -8.35 3.15 19.12
C GLU A 158 -8.35 4.45 18.31
N ASN A 159 -7.25 4.76 17.62
CA ASN A 159 -7.15 5.94 16.75
C ASN A 159 -8.19 5.89 15.62
N LEU A 160 -8.35 4.75 14.98
CA LEU A 160 -9.34 4.55 13.91
C LEU A 160 -10.78 4.69 14.43
N ILE A 161 -11.09 4.07 15.56
CA ILE A 161 -12.41 4.15 16.19
C ILE A 161 -12.75 5.60 16.54
N ARG A 162 -11.80 6.36 17.09
CA ARG A 162 -11.99 7.79 17.42
C ARG A 162 -12.30 8.65 16.19
N THR A 163 -11.85 8.23 15.00
CA THR A 163 -12.16 8.92 13.74
C THR A 163 -13.44 8.41 13.07
N GLY A 164 -14.19 7.51 13.71
CA GLY A 164 -15.47 7.01 13.23
C GLY A 164 -15.39 5.77 12.34
N VAL A 165 -14.24 5.09 12.32
CA VAL A 165 -14.12 3.80 11.61
C VAL A 165 -14.84 2.72 12.43
N SER A 166 -15.71 1.94 11.79
CA SER A 166 -16.41 0.83 12.43
C SER A 166 -15.48 -0.38 12.66
N ASN A 167 -15.67 -1.09 13.76
CA ASN A 167 -14.84 -2.23 14.16
C ASN A 167 -14.78 -3.34 13.09
N GLU A 168 -15.84 -3.54 12.33
CA GLU A 168 -15.92 -4.54 11.26
C GLU A 168 -14.96 -4.28 10.08
N ARG A 169 -14.41 -3.07 10.00
CA ARG A 169 -13.41 -2.66 9.00
C ARG A 169 -11.97 -2.76 9.51
N ILE A 170 -11.78 -3.08 10.79
CA ILE A 170 -10.48 -3.14 11.47
C ILE A 170 -10.11 -4.59 11.73
N PHE A 171 -8.97 -5.02 11.19
CA PHE A 171 -8.42 -6.36 11.34
C PHE A 171 -7.07 -6.25 12.07
N PHE A 172 -7.04 -6.65 13.33
CA PHE A 172 -5.80 -6.68 14.10
C PHE A 172 -4.95 -7.87 13.67
N VAL A 173 -3.78 -7.62 13.08
CA VAL A 173 -2.87 -8.64 12.56
C VAL A 173 -1.56 -8.75 13.34
N GLY A 174 -1.32 -7.81 14.26
CA GLY A 174 -0.08 -7.74 15.05
C GLY A 174 1.13 -7.29 14.22
N ASN A 175 2.29 -7.27 14.88
CA ASN A 175 3.56 -6.93 14.26
C ASN A 175 4.52 -8.12 14.42
N ARG A 176 4.95 -8.73 13.31
CA ARG A 176 5.92 -9.84 13.31
C ARG A 176 7.33 -9.44 13.72
N SER A 177 7.60 -8.14 13.82
CA SER A 177 8.93 -7.63 14.18
C SER A 177 9.23 -7.71 15.69
N GLU A 178 8.28 -8.19 16.49
CA GLU A 178 8.40 -8.30 17.96
C GLU A 178 8.63 -9.73 18.45
N GLU A 179 8.87 -10.71 17.53
CA GLU A 179 9.23 -12.10 17.88
C GLU A 179 10.73 -12.36 17.76
#